data_f852fc5b946a5f3801029cb8ccad865f
#
_entry.id   f852fc5b946a5f3801029cb8ccad865f
#
_cell.length_a   1.000
_cell.length_b   1.000
_cell.length_c   1.000
_cell.angle_alpha   90.00
_cell.angle_beta   90.00
_cell.angle_gamma   90.00
#
_symmetry.space_group_name_H-M   'P 1'
#
loop_
_entity.id
_entity.type
_entity.pdbx_description
1 polymer ?
#
loop_
_entity_poly.entity_id
_entity_poly.type
_entity_poly.pdbx_seq_one_letter_code
_entity_poly.pdbx_strand_id
1 'polypeptide(L)'
;MTITTNDLTELQAIAEAGAAQLGPDATAEQLLQWTAETFGSDFIIAANMQDAVLIDVADKAIEDKNAVGGKLKALFLDTGYHFAETLGTRDAVAQVYDLDLHNVTPEHTVAEQDQLVGKNLFASDAAQCCNLRKVVPLRGALAPFRAWVTGIRRVEAPTRANAPLISFDDAF
;
A
#
# COMPACT_ATOMS: atom_id res chain seq x y z
N MET A 1 -0.12 12.48 -14.00
CA MET A 1 -0.89 11.89 -15.11
C MET A 1 -2.35 12.01 -14.75
N THR A 2 -3.24 12.46 -15.61
CA THR A 2 -4.67 12.56 -15.27
C THR A 2 -5.34 11.27 -15.70
N ILE A 3 -5.85 10.48 -14.74
CA ILE A 3 -6.58 9.24 -15.02
C ILE A 3 -7.90 9.60 -15.70
N THR A 4 -8.19 8.99 -16.84
CA THR A 4 -9.43 9.18 -17.59
C THR A 4 -10.47 8.12 -17.23
N THR A 5 -11.74 8.34 -17.56
CA THR A 5 -12.81 7.33 -17.36
C THR A 5 -12.51 6.02 -18.11
N ASN A 6 -11.84 6.08 -19.25
CA ASN A 6 -11.43 4.87 -19.98
C ASN A 6 -10.36 4.08 -19.22
N ASP A 7 -9.41 4.75 -18.55
CA ASP A 7 -8.38 4.10 -17.74
C ASP A 7 -9.01 3.36 -16.55
N LEU A 8 -10.03 3.94 -15.89
CA LEU A 8 -10.74 3.30 -14.79
C LEU A 8 -11.50 2.05 -15.24
N THR A 9 -12.17 2.11 -16.40
CA THR A 9 -12.87 0.96 -16.98
C THR A 9 -11.90 -0.17 -17.35
N GLU A 10 -10.72 0.18 -17.87
CA GLU A 10 -9.64 -0.79 -18.16
C GLU A 10 -9.13 -1.44 -16.87
N LEU A 11 -8.84 -0.66 -15.82
CA LEU A 11 -8.36 -1.18 -14.54
C LEU A 11 -9.39 -2.10 -13.87
N GLN A 12 -10.68 -1.76 -13.95
CA GLN A 12 -11.74 -2.62 -13.45
C GLN A 12 -11.78 -3.96 -14.22
N ALA A 13 -11.70 -3.93 -15.54
CA ALA A 13 -11.68 -5.15 -16.35
C ALA A 13 -10.44 -6.02 -16.05
N ILE A 14 -9.27 -5.41 -15.82
CA ILE A 14 -8.04 -6.11 -15.42
C ILE A 14 -8.25 -6.79 -14.05
N ALA A 15 -8.83 -6.10 -13.08
CA ALA A 15 -9.08 -6.66 -11.75
C ALA A 15 -10.04 -7.85 -11.80
N GLU A 16 -11.14 -7.74 -12.57
CA GLU A 16 -12.11 -8.83 -12.78
C GLU A 16 -11.48 -10.04 -13.47
N ALA A 17 -10.67 -9.81 -14.52
CA ALA A 17 -9.95 -10.86 -15.22
C ALA A 17 -8.92 -11.57 -14.34
N GLY A 18 -8.15 -10.81 -13.56
CA GLY A 18 -7.16 -11.35 -12.61
C GLY A 18 -7.81 -12.18 -11.51
N ALA A 19 -8.92 -11.70 -10.94
CA ALA A 19 -9.68 -12.43 -9.94
C ALA A 19 -10.24 -13.75 -10.48
N ALA A 20 -10.73 -13.76 -11.74
CA ALA A 20 -11.20 -14.96 -12.40
C ALA A 20 -10.07 -15.95 -12.75
N GLN A 21 -8.91 -15.44 -13.17
CA GLN A 21 -7.75 -16.23 -13.54
C GLN A 21 -7.14 -16.95 -12.34
N LEU A 22 -6.94 -16.24 -11.23
CA LEU A 22 -6.24 -16.77 -10.05
C LEU A 22 -7.17 -17.51 -9.09
N GLY A 23 -8.44 -17.13 -9.05
CA GLY A 23 -9.43 -17.74 -8.17
C GLY A 23 -9.29 -17.34 -6.70
N PRO A 24 -10.17 -17.88 -5.82
CA PRO A 24 -10.28 -17.45 -4.43
C PRO A 24 -9.18 -18.01 -3.50
N ASP A 25 -8.44 -19.02 -3.95
CA ASP A 25 -7.42 -19.72 -3.17
C ASP A 25 -5.99 -19.40 -3.64
N ALA A 26 -5.81 -18.35 -4.44
CA ALA A 26 -4.49 -17.93 -4.91
C ALA A 26 -3.56 -17.59 -3.74
N THR A 27 -2.32 -18.03 -3.85
CA THR A 27 -1.29 -17.71 -2.83
C THR A 27 -0.79 -16.28 -2.97
N ALA A 28 -0.12 -15.76 -1.94
CA ALA A 28 0.48 -14.44 -1.97
C ALA A 28 1.53 -14.32 -3.10
N GLU A 29 2.31 -15.37 -3.33
CA GLU A 29 3.30 -15.44 -4.39
C GLU A 29 2.65 -15.35 -5.78
N GLN A 30 1.56 -16.09 -6.01
CA GLN A 30 0.81 -16.04 -7.27
C GLN A 30 0.22 -14.64 -7.53
N LEU A 31 -0.32 -14.01 -6.50
CA LEU A 31 -0.85 -12.64 -6.58
C LEU A 31 0.24 -11.63 -6.93
N LEU A 32 1.42 -11.76 -6.30
CA LEU A 32 2.55 -10.86 -6.53
C LEU A 32 3.17 -11.06 -7.93
N GLN A 33 3.31 -12.31 -8.39
CA GLN A 33 3.76 -12.62 -9.74
C GLN A 33 2.80 -12.05 -10.78
N TRP A 34 1.49 -12.30 -10.63
CA TRP A 34 0.47 -11.76 -11.52
C TRP A 34 0.48 -10.22 -11.55
N THR A 35 0.65 -9.58 -10.38
CA THR A 35 0.74 -8.12 -10.28
C THR A 35 1.96 -7.59 -11.04
N ALA A 36 3.12 -8.23 -10.87
CA ALA A 36 4.35 -7.84 -11.57
C ALA A 36 4.23 -8.03 -13.09
N GLU A 37 3.67 -9.14 -13.55
CA GLU A 37 3.44 -9.43 -14.97
C GLU A 37 2.45 -8.46 -15.60
N THR A 38 1.40 -8.06 -14.85
CA THR A 38 0.33 -7.21 -15.36
C THR A 38 0.69 -5.73 -15.39
N PHE A 39 1.35 -5.24 -14.35
CA PHE A 39 1.58 -3.80 -14.13
C PHE A 39 3.04 -3.38 -14.28
N GLY A 40 3.98 -4.32 -14.37
CA GLY A 40 5.39 -4.01 -14.50
C GLY A 40 5.87 -3.09 -13.37
N SER A 41 6.35 -1.89 -13.74
CA SER A 41 6.81 -0.88 -12.77
C SER A 41 5.71 -0.02 -12.17
N ASP A 42 4.44 -0.20 -12.58
CA ASP A 42 3.33 0.70 -12.24
C ASP A 42 2.51 0.22 -11.03
N PHE A 43 3.11 -0.58 -10.15
CA PHE A 43 2.52 -0.93 -8.86
C PHE A 43 3.44 -0.60 -7.70
N ILE A 44 2.87 -0.56 -6.49
CA ILE A 44 3.59 -0.32 -5.24
C ILE A 44 3.05 -1.21 -4.13
N ILE A 45 3.91 -1.63 -3.19
CA ILE A 45 3.57 -2.46 -2.05
C ILE A 45 3.40 -1.59 -0.81
N ALA A 46 2.18 -1.45 -0.28
CA ALA A 46 1.93 -0.72 0.96
C ALA A 46 2.18 -1.63 2.17
N ALA A 47 3.25 -1.37 2.89
CA ALA A 47 3.69 -2.14 4.06
C ALA A 47 3.58 -1.30 5.34
N ASN A 48 3.03 -1.90 6.40
CA ASN A 48 2.88 -1.24 7.70
C ASN A 48 4.14 -1.30 8.58
N MET A 49 5.16 -2.06 8.15
CA MET A 49 6.45 -2.23 8.83
C MET A 49 6.35 -2.74 10.28
N GLN A 50 5.30 -3.49 10.60
CA GLN A 50 5.24 -4.29 11.84
C GLN A 50 6.14 -5.52 11.73
N ASP A 51 6.31 -6.01 10.50
CA ASP A 51 7.21 -7.08 10.11
C ASP A 51 7.64 -6.88 8.65
N ALA A 52 8.51 -7.77 8.15
CA ALA A 52 8.99 -7.74 6.77
C ALA A 52 8.31 -8.78 5.85
N VAL A 53 7.31 -9.52 6.34
CA VAL A 53 6.77 -10.72 5.66
C VAL A 53 6.29 -10.39 4.24
N LEU A 54 5.51 -9.34 4.06
CA LEU A 54 5.00 -8.98 2.74
C LEU A 54 6.12 -8.63 1.75
N ILE A 55 7.13 -7.90 2.22
CA ILE A 55 8.30 -7.53 1.42
C ILE A 55 9.14 -8.76 1.09
N ASP A 56 9.38 -9.65 2.06
CA ASP A 56 10.14 -10.89 1.86
C ASP A 56 9.47 -11.82 0.84
N VAL A 57 8.14 -11.99 0.94
CA VAL A 57 7.37 -12.78 -0.04
C VAL A 57 7.44 -12.13 -1.42
N ALA A 58 7.31 -10.81 -1.52
CA ALA A 58 7.41 -10.11 -2.80
C ALA A 58 8.81 -10.19 -3.41
N ASP A 59 9.84 -10.07 -2.58
CA ASP A 59 11.22 -10.18 -3.05
C ASP A 59 11.55 -11.55 -3.62
N LYS A 60 11.01 -12.61 -3.01
CA LYS A 60 11.17 -14.00 -3.47
C LYS A 60 10.28 -14.35 -4.66
N ALA A 61 9.05 -13.84 -4.69
CA ALA A 61 8.09 -14.16 -5.76
C ALA A 61 8.43 -13.46 -7.07
N ILE A 62 8.99 -12.24 -7.03
CA ILE A 62 9.34 -11.46 -8.19
C ILE A 62 10.85 -11.59 -8.45
N GLU A 63 11.24 -12.65 -9.16
CA GLU A 63 12.66 -12.95 -9.40
C GLU A 63 13.31 -11.94 -10.35
N ASP A 64 12.63 -11.58 -11.45
CA ASP A 64 13.12 -10.58 -12.40
C ASP A 64 12.78 -9.16 -11.96
N LYS A 65 13.67 -8.54 -11.20
CA LYS A 65 13.50 -7.15 -10.76
C LYS A 65 13.48 -6.14 -11.91
N ASN A 66 14.07 -6.47 -13.06
CA ASN A 66 14.04 -5.56 -14.22
C ASN A 66 12.63 -5.42 -14.78
N ALA A 67 11.80 -6.46 -14.69
CA ALA A 67 10.40 -6.42 -15.11
C ALA A 67 9.59 -5.37 -14.32
N VAL A 68 10.02 -5.06 -13.08
CA VAL A 68 9.36 -4.10 -12.20
C VAL A 68 10.15 -2.80 -12.01
N GLY A 69 11.07 -2.49 -12.92
CA GLY A 69 11.83 -1.23 -12.91
C GLY A 69 13.14 -1.29 -12.12
N GLY A 70 13.69 -2.49 -11.88
CA GLY A 70 14.98 -2.71 -11.21
C GLY A 70 14.89 -2.93 -9.71
N LYS A 71 13.91 -2.32 -9.04
CA LYS A 71 13.68 -2.47 -7.59
C LYS A 71 12.20 -2.60 -7.27
N LEU A 72 11.88 -3.33 -6.22
CA LEU A 72 10.53 -3.32 -5.66
C LEU A 72 10.24 -1.95 -5.04
N LYS A 73 9.09 -1.38 -5.38
CA LYS A 73 8.60 -0.15 -4.77
C LYS A 73 7.78 -0.48 -3.54
N ALA A 74 8.16 0.06 -2.40
CA ALA A 74 7.44 -0.09 -1.15
C ALA A 74 7.02 1.28 -0.62
N LEU A 75 5.79 1.37 -0.12
CA LEU A 75 5.24 2.54 0.54
C LEU A 75 5.10 2.27 2.02
N PHE A 76 5.69 3.12 2.84
CA PHE A 76 5.44 3.21 4.27
C PHE A 76 4.77 4.53 4.59
N LEU A 77 3.60 4.47 5.21
CA LEU A 77 2.85 5.66 5.62
C LEU A 77 3.24 6.05 7.04
N ASP A 78 4.13 7.01 7.17
CA ASP A 78 4.56 7.55 8.46
C ASP A 78 3.56 8.59 8.97
N THR A 79 2.67 8.14 9.82
CA THR A 79 1.62 9.00 10.40
C THR A 79 2.13 9.98 11.45
N GLY A 80 3.39 9.88 11.89
CA GLY A 80 3.96 10.63 13.00
C GLY A 80 3.57 10.12 14.39
N TYR A 81 2.84 8.98 14.46
CA TYR A 81 2.43 8.33 15.70
C TYR A 81 2.99 6.90 15.84
N HIS A 82 3.96 6.54 15.00
CA HIS A 82 4.58 5.22 15.08
C HIS A 82 5.51 5.10 16.28
N PHE A 83 5.60 3.90 16.84
CA PHE A 83 6.61 3.55 17.82
C PHE A 83 8.01 3.51 17.17
N ALA A 84 9.03 3.73 17.97
CA ALA A 84 10.43 3.69 17.51
C ALA A 84 10.79 2.32 16.90
N GLU A 85 10.20 1.23 17.39
CA GLU A 85 10.38 -0.12 16.90
C GLU A 85 9.86 -0.27 15.46
N THR A 86 8.71 0.32 15.13
CA THR A 86 8.16 0.31 13.77
C THR A 86 9.07 1.07 12.80
N LEU A 87 9.58 2.24 13.21
CA LEU A 87 10.53 3.02 12.42
C LEU A 87 11.85 2.26 12.26
N GLY A 88 12.33 1.59 13.31
CA GLY A 88 13.52 0.73 13.27
C GLY A 88 13.34 -0.46 12.32
N THR A 89 12.17 -1.09 12.30
CA THR A 89 11.84 -2.16 11.34
C THR A 89 11.84 -1.63 9.90
N ARG A 90 11.24 -0.47 9.64
CA ARG A 90 11.27 0.19 8.31
C ARG A 90 12.71 0.39 7.84
N ASP A 91 13.57 0.92 8.69
CA ASP A 91 14.96 1.21 8.35
C ASP A 91 15.77 -0.08 8.11
N ALA A 92 15.53 -1.11 8.91
CA ALA A 92 16.14 -2.42 8.73
C ALA A 92 15.68 -3.10 7.43
N VAL A 93 14.39 -3.06 7.12
CA VAL A 93 13.83 -3.60 5.87
C VAL A 93 14.45 -2.90 4.66
N ALA A 94 14.57 -1.57 4.71
CA ALA A 94 15.19 -0.80 3.63
C ALA A 94 16.69 -1.12 3.42
N GLN A 95 17.38 -1.61 4.46
CA GLN A 95 18.79 -2.02 4.37
C GLN A 95 18.96 -3.46 3.88
N VAL A 96 18.04 -4.36 4.26
CA VAL A 96 18.12 -5.80 3.93
C VAL A 96 17.64 -6.07 2.52
N TYR A 97 16.56 -5.42 2.11
CA TYR A 97 15.98 -5.57 0.77
C TYR A 97 16.33 -4.37 -0.10
N ASP A 98 16.68 -4.62 -1.36
CA ASP A 98 16.98 -3.55 -2.31
C ASP A 98 15.69 -2.88 -2.81
N LEU A 99 15.11 -2.03 -1.96
CA LEU A 99 13.83 -1.35 -2.18
C LEU A 99 13.99 0.07 -2.70
N ASP A 100 13.02 0.50 -3.50
CA ASP A 100 12.67 1.91 -3.67
C ASP A 100 11.60 2.25 -2.62
N LEU A 101 12.04 2.72 -1.45
CA LEU A 101 11.17 2.98 -0.30
C LEU A 101 10.60 4.40 -0.33
N HIS A 102 9.29 4.49 -0.54
CA HIS A 102 8.50 5.72 -0.46
C HIS A 102 8.03 5.94 0.98
N ASN A 103 8.74 6.77 1.75
CA ASN A 103 8.29 7.17 3.08
C ASN A 103 7.32 8.35 2.94
N VAL A 104 6.03 8.07 3.11
CA VAL A 104 4.94 9.03 2.92
C VAL A 104 4.56 9.65 4.25
N THR A 105 4.62 10.97 4.35
CA THR A 105 4.26 11.73 5.55
C THR A 105 3.05 12.64 5.28
N PRO A 106 2.25 12.94 6.30
CA PRO A 106 1.26 14.01 6.23
C PRO A 106 1.89 15.36 5.96
N GLU A 107 1.11 16.31 5.44
CA GLU A 107 1.54 17.68 5.16
C GLU A 107 2.08 18.39 6.42
N HIS A 108 1.46 18.15 7.56
CA HIS A 108 1.82 18.75 8.84
C HIS A 108 2.39 17.73 9.80
N THR A 109 3.37 18.12 10.60
CA THR A 109 3.80 17.38 11.77
C THR A 109 2.64 17.27 12.80
N VAL A 110 2.77 16.37 13.78
CA VAL A 110 1.77 16.27 14.87
C VAL A 110 1.65 17.60 15.63
N ALA A 111 2.79 18.28 15.89
CA ALA A 111 2.79 19.55 16.61
C ALA A 111 2.11 20.70 15.83
N GLU A 112 2.30 20.76 14.52
CA GLU A 112 1.61 21.73 13.66
C GLU A 112 0.11 21.42 13.57
N GLN A 113 -0.27 20.15 13.42
CA GLN A 113 -1.67 19.74 13.45
C GLN A 113 -2.34 20.14 14.78
N ASP A 114 -1.67 19.93 15.93
CA ASP A 114 -2.18 20.32 17.24
C ASP A 114 -2.43 21.84 17.36
N GLN A 115 -1.64 22.65 16.69
CA GLN A 115 -1.83 24.10 16.63
C GLN A 115 -3.02 24.50 15.74
N LEU A 116 -3.23 23.77 14.63
CA LEU A 116 -4.27 24.11 13.64
C LEU A 116 -5.67 23.64 14.06
N VAL A 117 -5.78 22.43 14.60
CA VAL A 117 -7.09 21.78 14.84
C VAL A 117 -7.29 21.34 16.29
N GLY A 118 -6.33 21.61 17.17
CA GLY A 118 -6.37 21.24 18.57
C GLY A 118 -5.67 19.91 18.88
N LYS A 119 -5.29 19.76 20.16
CA LYS A 119 -4.55 18.59 20.65
C LYS A 119 -5.40 17.33 20.66
N ASN A 120 -4.72 16.20 20.49
CA ASN A 120 -5.32 14.86 20.58
C ASN A 120 -6.49 14.66 19.59
N LEU A 121 -6.36 15.15 18.37
CA LEU A 121 -7.38 14.99 17.34
C LEU A 121 -7.80 13.52 17.15
N PHE A 122 -6.88 12.57 17.33
CA PHE A 122 -7.17 11.13 17.26
C PHE A 122 -8.23 10.67 18.29
N ALA A 123 -8.40 11.40 19.39
CA ALA A 123 -9.38 11.10 20.44
C ALA A 123 -10.67 11.92 20.27
N SER A 124 -10.57 13.18 19.83
CA SER A 124 -11.72 14.08 19.66
C SER A 124 -12.46 13.88 18.33
N ASP A 125 -11.73 13.64 17.25
CA ASP A 125 -12.25 13.34 15.90
C ASP A 125 -11.31 12.36 15.16
N ALA A 126 -11.52 11.07 15.43
CA ALA A 126 -10.71 10.01 14.83
C ALA A 126 -10.83 9.96 13.31
N ALA A 127 -11.99 10.32 12.75
CA ALA A 127 -12.23 10.32 11.30
C ALA A 127 -11.41 11.43 10.63
N GLN A 128 -11.43 12.64 11.15
CA GLN A 128 -10.63 13.75 10.66
C GLN A 128 -9.13 13.45 10.80
N CYS A 129 -8.70 12.90 11.95
CA CYS A 129 -7.32 12.50 12.17
C CYS A 129 -6.87 11.46 11.14
N CYS A 130 -7.67 10.42 10.91
CA CYS A 130 -7.40 9.41 9.90
C CYS A 130 -7.32 10.01 8.49
N ASN A 131 -8.23 10.92 8.15
CA ASN A 131 -8.22 11.60 6.85
C ASN A 131 -6.92 12.37 6.63
N LEU A 132 -6.54 13.24 7.58
CA LEU A 132 -5.36 14.10 7.46
C LEU A 132 -4.05 13.31 7.47
N ARG A 133 -3.98 12.25 8.29
CA ARG A 133 -2.72 11.53 8.50
C ARG A 133 -2.55 10.27 7.68
N LYS A 134 -3.62 9.77 7.06
CA LYS A 134 -3.59 8.54 6.26
C LYS A 134 -4.19 8.72 4.88
N VAL A 135 -5.47 9.08 4.78
CA VAL A 135 -6.19 9.05 3.51
C VAL A 135 -5.62 10.05 2.50
N VAL A 136 -5.45 11.30 2.90
CA VAL A 136 -4.93 12.36 2.01
C VAL A 136 -3.51 12.06 1.54
N PRO A 137 -2.53 11.78 2.43
CA PRO A 137 -1.16 11.48 1.98
C PRO A 137 -1.08 10.19 1.16
N LEU A 138 -1.84 9.15 1.52
CA LEU A 138 -1.88 7.89 0.78
C LEU A 138 -2.42 8.09 -0.64
N ARG A 139 -3.51 8.84 -0.80
CA ARG A 139 -4.09 9.16 -2.12
C ARG A 139 -3.07 9.86 -3.02
N GLY A 140 -2.33 10.83 -2.49
CA GLY A 140 -1.28 11.50 -3.23
C GLY A 140 -0.14 10.57 -3.65
N ALA A 141 0.25 9.68 -2.76
CA ALA A 141 1.33 8.74 -3.01
C ALA A 141 0.96 7.62 -3.98
N LEU A 142 -0.30 7.19 -4.01
CA LEU A 142 -0.80 6.14 -4.92
C LEU A 142 -1.12 6.67 -6.33
N ALA A 143 -1.38 7.96 -6.50
CA ALA A 143 -1.80 8.55 -7.78
C ALA A 143 -0.88 8.25 -8.99
N PRO A 144 0.44 8.02 -8.86
CA PRO A 144 1.30 7.61 -9.98
C PRO A 144 1.17 6.14 -10.37
N PHE A 145 0.57 5.30 -9.55
CA PHE A 145 0.53 3.84 -9.72
C PHE A 145 -0.84 3.37 -10.23
N ARG A 146 -0.84 2.29 -11.00
CA ARG A 146 -2.06 1.63 -11.51
C ARG A 146 -2.58 0.54 -10.58
N ALA A 147 -1.72 0.04 -9.68
CA ALA A 147 -2.07 -0.96 -8.69
C ALA A 147 -1.29 -0.77 -7.39
N TRP A 148 -1.85 -1.26 -6.31
CA TRP A 148 -1.17 -1.35 -5.04
C TRP A 148 -1.45 -2.68 -4.35
N VAL A 149 -0.44 -3.23 -3.69
CA VAL A 149 -0.51 -4.48 -2.94
C VAL A 149 -0.56 -4.16 -1.45
N THR A 150 -1.45 -4.82 -0.72
CA THR A 150 -1.59 -4.65 0.73
C THR A 150 -1.48 -5.98 1.45
N GLY A 151 -0.96 -5.97 2.68
CA GLY A 151 -0.89 -7.13 3.57
C GLY A 151 -2.16 -7.36 4.39
N ILE A 152 -3.34 -7.02 3.88
CA ILE A 152 -4.61 -7.22 4.59
C ILE A 152 -4.88 -8.72 4.77
N ARG A 153 -5.13 -9.14 6.01
CA ARG A 153 -5.50 -10.53 6.33
C ARG A 153 -6.95 -10.61 6.77
N ARG A 154 -7.68 -11.58 6.21
CA ARG A 154 -9.11 -11.80 6.50
C ARG A 154 -9.39 -12.08 7.99
N VAL A 155 -8.43 -12.69 8.68
CA VAL A 155 -8.55 -13.05 10.10
C VAL A 155 -8.38 -11.86 11.07
N GLU A 156 -7.93 -10.70 10.61
CA GLU A 156 -7.61 -9.56 11.48
C GLU A 156 -8.86 -8.81 11.98
N ALA A 157 -9.95 -8.85 11.21
CA ALA A 157 -11.18 -8.18 11.60
C ALA A 157 -12.39 -8.78 10.87
N PRO A 158 -13.59 -8.79 11.51
CA PRO A 158 -14.82 -9.24 10.86
C PRO A 158 -15.14 -8.49 9.55
N THR A 159 -14.81 -7.21 9.48
CA THR A 159 -14.99 -6.38 8.28
C THR A 159 -14.11 -6.79 7.11
N ARG A 160 -13.05 -7.57 7.37
CA ARG A 160 -12.10 -8.06 6.36
C ARG A 160 -12.35 -9.52 5.97
N ALA A 161 -13.24 -10.23 6.67
CA ALA A 161 -13.46 -11.67 6.49
C ALA A 161 -13.74 -12.07 5.03
N ASN A 162 -14.41 -11.20 4.27
CA ASN A 162 -14.75 -11.42 2.88
C ASN A 162 -13.98 -10.51 1.89
N ALA A 163 -12.83 -9.95 2.33
CA ALA A 163 -12.02 -9.13 1.43
C ALA A 163 -11.58 -9.96 0.22
N PRO A 164 -11.83 -9.48 -1.02
CA PRO A 164 -11.36 -10.15 -2.23
C PRO A 164 -9.82 -10.12 -2.28
N LEU A 165 -9.22 -11.08 -3.00
CA LEU A 165 -7.77 -11.08 -3.22
C LEU A 165 -7.35 -10.03 -4.23
N ILE A 166 -8.19 -9.79 -5.24
CA ILE A 166 -8.02 -8.74 -6.24
C ILE A 166 -9.34 -7.98 -6.34
N SER A 167 -9.29 -6.66 -6.32
CA SER A 167 -10.45 -5.80 -6.51
C SER A 167 -10.06 -4.48 -7.16
N PHE A 168 -10.99 -3.89 -7.87
CA PHE A 168 -10.88 -2.49 -8.25
C PHE A 168 -11.14 -1.63 -7.00
N ASP A 169 -10.32 -0.61 -6.81
CA ASP A 169 -10.44 0.34 -5.70
C ASP A 169 -10.85 1.71 -6.27
N ASP A 170 -12.07 2.14 -5.95
CA ASP A 170 -12.63 3.42 -6.40
C ASP A 170 -12.33 4.59 -5.44
N ALA A 171 -11.69 4.31 -4.30
CA ALA A 171 -11.36 5.32 -3.30
C ALA A 171 -9.98 5.97 -3.51
N PHE A 172 -9.05 5.27 -4.21
CA PHE A 172 -7.66 5.68 -4.35
C PHE A 172 -7.18 5.71 -5.80
#